data_638a669306f26a5b52b3459912e19f05
#
_entry.id   638a669306f26a5b52b3459912e19f05
#
_cell.length_a   1.000
_cell.length_b   1.000
_cell.length_c   1.000
_cell.angle_alpha   90.00
_cell.angle_beta   90.00
_cell.angle_gamma   90.00
#
_symmetry.space_group_name_H-M   'P 1'
#
loop_
_entity.id
_entity.type
_entity.pdbx_description
1 polymer ?
#
loop_
_entity_poly.entity_id
_entity_poly.type
_entity_poly.pdbx_seq_one_letter_code
_entity_poly.pdbx_strand_id
1 'polypeptide(L)'
;MKICRLGGLLLLLFCMHTIVYAQQVRTVRGRVQMLETGSERKQSLPSASIVVLEKMDSAFVKGTASDKNGRFTLTYQPQKKKEYLLKVSFMGMQSFYRALGDSVSINAGTIVLKDDDLQIDEVVVTGKLREVVMEGVTTVINASAYKTPEGAYLEDLVKRIPGLVYNKKDHSLTYNGQPISEINVNGESFFSGDKKTALENLPANLISKLKVYDKKSKEEEFTGISSGEKKYVLDLQTKDELNKTWLTNATVGYGNNKKKDLEAQVNYFRKNGENLSFIARSTNRYQNSTYKDNINNSLGLNMAHKFGGKFSLNGHVNYNLNRNGNISSMYQEQYLTGGNQYSASANEGNSKGRSVNSSLMGEWKVDKSTRVNFSGNFGYTPNQNESNSQSASFDAPPGVNHENLFSDFESVPRDIKVNRSENRSRSENESHRYHWAMGVMRRLNEKGTTLGLNIQNSDSWGNNESFSLSETTYFRLKDKNGNDSVLYRNQYLKSPQRNNSWRVGLSFTQPVGKKVRLRVAYNWSTRYERSNRDTYELSSLASSDIYGELPSGYEAGYVDSLSNRSHSRSNGHDLNVGVNYSDDTWMFNASLGVTP
;
A
#
# COMPACT_ATOMS: atom_id res chain seq x y z
N MET A 1 12.76 -28.60 -0.72
CA MET A 1 14.21 -28.41 -0.65
C MET A 1 14.89 -27.92 -1.94
N LYS A 2 14.30 -28.05 -3.14
CA LYS A 2 14.89 -27.53 -4.40
C LYS A 2 14.65 -26.05 -4.68
N ILE A 3 13.60 -25.43 -4.14
CA ILE A 3 13.24 -24.01 -4.37
C ILE A 3 14.12 -23.05 -3.55
N CYS A 4 14.57 -23.44 -2.36
CA CYS A 4 15.49 -22.61 -1.57
C CYS A 4 16.90 -22.48 -2.17
N ARG A 5 17.34 -23.45 -3.01
CA ARG A 5 18.65 -23.37 -3.68
C ARG A 5 18.68 -22.42 -4.88
N LEU A 6 17.52 -22.23 -5.55
CA LEU A 6 17.42 -21.31 -6.69
C LEU A 6 17.36 -19.83 -6.21
N GLY A 7 16.71 -19.55 -5.08
CA GLY A 7 16.68 -18.21 -4.47
C GLY A 7 18.05 -17.75 -3.98
N GLY A 8 18.82 -18.67 -3.39
CA GLY A 8 20.19 -18.39 -2.95
C GLY A 8 21.18 -18.12 -4.11
N LEU A 9 20.98 -18.78 -5.25
CA LEU A 9 21.81 -18.58 -6.43
C LEU A 9 21.53 -17.23 -7.14
N LEU A 10 20.27 -16.80 -7.16
CA LEU A 10 19.87 -15.48 -7.68
C LEU A 10 20.37 -14.32 -6.78
N LEU A 11 20.37 -14.51 -5.47
CA LEU A 11 20.92 -13.52 -4.53
C LEU A 11 22.45 -13.40 -4.66
N LEU A 12 23.16 -14.50 -4.87
CA LEU A 12 24.62 -14.53 -5.10
C LEU A 12 25.02 -13.92 -6.45
N LEU A 13 24.22 -14.10 -7.49
CA LEU A 13 24.44 -13.46 -8.79
C LEU A 13 24.21 -11.95 -8.77
N PHE A 14 23.31 -11.46 -7.92
CA PHE A 14 23.07 -10.01 -7.74
C PHE A 14 24.22 -9.32 -6.98
N CYS A 15 24.90 -10.04 -6.08
CA CYS A 15 26.05 -9.50 -5.31
C CYS A 15 27.36 -9.44 -6.10
N MET A 16 27.49 -10.08 -7.24
CA MET A 16 28.77 -10.13 -7.99
C MET A 16 28.98 -8.98 -9.00
N HIS A 17 28.09 -8.02 -9.14
CA HIS A 17 28.24 -6.93 -10.13
C HIS A 17 28.48 -5.53 -9.54
N THR A 18 28.93 -5.41 -8.30
CA THR A 18 29.45 -4.13 -7.82
C THR A 18 30.94 -4.00 -8.16
N ILE A 19 31.25 -3.63 -9.39
CA ILE A 19 32.57 -3.06 -9.69
C ILE A 19 32.59 -1.69 -9.02
N VAL A 20 33.19 -1.63 -7.85
CA VAL A 20 33.51 -0.39 -7.16
C VAL A 20 34.60 0.33 -7.94
N TYR A 21 34.21 1.22 -8.84
CA TYR A 21 35.13 2.25 -9.30
C TYR A 21 35.46 3.13 -8.11
N ALA A 22 36.69 3.06 -7.62
CA ALA A 22 37.21 4.02 -6.66
C ALA A 22 37.20 5.40 -7.33
N GLN A 23 36.10 6.15 -7.12
CA GLN A 23 36.01 7.54 -7.58
C GLN A 23 36.96 8.38 -6.71
N GLN A 24 37.80 9.16 -7.36
CA GLN A 24 38.75 10.04 -6.69
C GLN A 24 37.97 11.10 -5.89
N VAL A 25 38.10 11.04 -4.57
CA VAL A 25 37.42 11.96 -3.64
C VAL A 25 38.31 13.20 -3.45
N ARG A 26 37.70 14.40 -3.52
CA ARG A 26 38.40 15.68 -3.24
C ARG A 26 37.93 16.23 -1.91
N THR A 27 38.90 16.77 -1.16
CA THR A 27 38.63 17.39 0.16
C THR A 27 39.00 18.87 0.12
N VAL A 28 38.06 19.73 0.51
CA VAL A 28 38.27 21.18 0.67
C VAL A 28 38.25 21.51 2.15
N ARG A 29 39.28 22.23 2.62
CA ARG A 29 39.40 22.67 4.01
C ARG A 29 39.65 24.17 4.06
N GLY A 30 39.15 24.82 5.10
CA GLY A 30 39.38 26.23 5.31
C GLY A 30 38.80 26.73 6.62
N ARG A 31 38.85 28.04 6.80
CA ARG A 31 38.29 28.74 7.95
C ARG A 31 37.49 29.95 7.49
N VAL A 32 36.32 30.14 8.06
CA VAL A 32 35.46 31.29 7.80
C VAL A 32 35.53 32.27 8.96
N GLN A 33 35.72 33.54 8.65
CA GLN A 33 35.74 34.64 9.61
C GLN A 33 34.82 35.76 9.12
N MET A 34 34.34 36.59 10.01
CA MET A 34 33.65 37.82 9.71
C MET A 34 34.53 39.00 10.13
N LEU A 35 34.35 40.14 9.46
CA LEU A 35 34.90 41.41 9.90
C LEU A 35 33.87 42.04 10.84
N GLU A 36 34.27 42.45 12.05
CA GLU A 36 33.37 43.09 12.99
C GLU A 36 33.09 44.53 12.51
N THR A 37 31.81 44.91 12.44
CA THR A 37 31.36 46.22 11.93
C THR A 37 32.04 47.36 12.75
N GLY A 38 32.80 48.19 12.05
CA GLY A 38 33.51 49.34 12.67
C GLY A 38 34.86 48.99 13.33
N SER A 39 35.40 47.76 13.17
CA SER A 39 36.70 47.35 13.67
C SER A 39 37.42 46.45 12.63
N GLU A 40 38.76 46.47 12.63
CA GLU A 40 39.56 45.55 11.80
C GLU A 40 39.71 44.15 12.42
N ARG A 41 38.98 43.83 13.49
CA ARG A 41 39.06 42.53 14.16
C ARG A 41 38.32 41.46 13.39
N LYS A 42 39.02 40.37 13.11
CA LYS A 42 38.47 39.19 12.45
C LYS A 42 38.01 38.23 13.53
N GLN A 43 36.70 37.89 13.52
CA GLN A 43 36.09 36.95 14.42
C GLN A 43 35.76 35.64 13.69
N SER A 44 35.91 34.49 14.34
CA SER A 44 35.51 33.19 13.77
C SER A 44 33.99 33.16 13.55
N LEU A 45 33.55 32.71 12.39
CA LEU A 45 32.15 32.65 12.04
C LEU A 45 31.65 31.19 12.06
N PRO A 46 30.97 30.78 13.15
CA PRO A 46 30.34 29.45 13.20
C PRO A 46 29.07 29.39 12.35
N SER A 47 28.70 28.18 11.93
CA SER A 47 27.49 27.91 11.17
C SER A 47 27.38 28.66 9.83
N ALA A 48 28.49 29.16 9.26
CA ALA A 48 28.49 29.63 7.89
C ALA A 48 28.23 28.46 6.93
N SER A 49 27.42 28.68 5.91
CA SER A 49 27.11 27.68 4.90
C SER A 49 28.24 27.58 3.87
N ILE A 50 28.81 26.39 3.71
CA ILE A 50 29.85 26.09 2.72
C ILE A 50 29.32 25.08 1.74
N VAL A 51 29.29 25.44 0.44
CA VAL A 51 28.69 24.63 -0.61
C VAL A 51 29.65 24.53 -1.78
N VAL A 52 29.80 23.33 -2.33
CA VAL A 52 30.40 23.10 -3.64
C VAL A 52 29.30 23.06 -4.69
N LEU A 53 29.44 23.89 -5.71
CA LEU A 53 28.54 24.00 -6.85
C LEU A 53 29.26 23.61 -8.14
N GLU A 54 28.54 23.10 -9.11
CA GLU A 54 29.04 22.98 -10.47
C GLU A 54 29.11 24.37 -11.13
N LYS A 55 30.24 24.70 -11.79
CA LYS A 55 30.47 26.06 -12.27
C LYS A 55 29.54 26.47 -13.40
N MET A 56 29.10 25.54 -14.25
CA MET A 56 28.32 25.83 -15.45
C MET A 56 26.86 26.26 -15.15
N ASP A 57 26.22 25.56 -14.23
CA ASP A 57 24.77 25.70 -13.96
C ASP A 57 24.46 26.00 -12.49
N SER A 58 25.51 26.19 -11.67
CA SER A 58 25.41 26.40 -10.22
C SER A 58 24.68 25.25 -9.50
N ALA A 59 24.67 24.03 -10.09
CA ALA A 59 24.06 22.87 -9.47
C ALA A 59 24.78 22.48 -8.17
N PHE A 60 23.99 22.18 -7.15
CA PHE A 60 24.50 21.75 -5.83
C PHE A 60 25.20 20.39 -5.93
N VAL A 61 26.42 20.31 -5.40
CA VAL A 61 27.22 19.08 -5.35
C VAL A 61 27.33 18.53 -3.93
N LYS A 62 27.74 19.37 -2.98
CA LYS A 62 27.90 18.99 -1.57
C LYS A 62 27.95 20.25 -0.70
N GLY A 63 27.49 20.11 0.57
CA GLY A 63 27.52 21.22 1.53
C GLY A 63 27.91 20.77 2.92
N THR A 64 28.41 21.71 3.72
CA THR A 64 28.70 21.59 5.16
C THR A 64 28.52 22.95 5.83
N ALA A 65 28.65 22.99 7.15
CA ALA A 65 28.71 24.23 7.90
C ALA A 65 30.05 24.37 8.64
N SER A 66 30.48 25.60 8.95
CA SER A 66 31.64 25.84 9.77
C SER A 66 31.41 25.50 11.24
N ASP A 67 32.41 24.98 11.90
CA ASP A 67 32.41 24.66 13.34
C ASP A 67 32.46 25.92 14.22
N LYS A 68 32.44 25.71 15.55
CA LYS A 68 32.55 26.81 16.56
C LYS A 68 33.78 27.70 16.40
N ASN A 69 34.84 27.22 15.75
CA ASN A 69 36.07 27.95 15.48
C ASN A 69 36.11 28.52 14.04
N GLY A 70 35.00 28.44 13.31
CA GLY A 70 34.91 28.82 11.92
C GLY A 70 35.57 27.87 10.92
N ARG A 71 36.06 26.70 11.33
CA ARG A 71 36.74 25.74 10.46
C ARG A 71 35.73 24.85 9.75
N PHE A 72 36.06 24.45 8.51
CA PHE A 72 35.28 23.49 7.78
C PHE A 72 36.15 22.48 7.03
N THR A 73 35.55 21.32 6.81
CA THR A 73 36.08 20.27 5.92
C THR A 73 34.94 19.73 5.13
N LEU A 74 35.04 19.76 3.80
CA LEU A 74 34.04 19.30 2.88
C LEU A 74 34.65 18.32 1.89
N THR A 75 34.05 17.15 1.76
CA THR A 75 34.53 16.09 0.88
C THR A 75 33.49 15.83 -0.19
N TYR A 76 33.89 15.83 -1.48
CA TYR A 76 32.99 15.58 -2.61
C TYR A 76 33.65 14.73 -3.67
N GLN A 77 32.83 14.14 -4.54
CA GLN A 77 33.27 13.29 -5.65
C GLN A 77 33.16 14.08 -6.96
N PRO A 78 34.27 14.45 -7.61
CA PRO A 78 34.25 15.16 -8.88
C PRO A 78 33.89 14.24 -10.03
N GLN A 79 33.11 14.77 -10.99
CA GLN A 79 32.86 14.12 -12.27
C GLN A 79 33.91 14.56 -13.29
N LYS A 80 34.28 13.68 -14.21
CA LYS A 80 35.24 14.01 -15.28
C LYS A 80 34.74 15.17 -16.15
N LYS A 81 35.61 16.12 -16.45
CA LYS A 81 35.38 17.33 -17.28
C LYS A 81 34.41 18.37 -16.67
N LYS A 82 34.15 18.36 -15.35
CA LYS A 82 33.36 19.38 -14.69
C LYS A 82 34.23 20.25 -13.81
N GLU A 83 33.97 21.56 -13.85
CA GLU A 83 34.60 22.57 -12.98
C GLU A 83 33.68 22.87 -11.79
N TYR A 84 34.26 23.19 -10.65
CA TYR A 84 33.54 23.39 -9.41
C TYR A 84 33.84 24.74 -8.77
N LEU A 85 32.84 25.28 -8.08
CA LEU A 85 32.90 26.55 -7.33
C LEU A 85 32.62 26.23 -5.85
N LEU A 86 33.45 26.78 -4.98
CA LEU A 86 33.15 26.90 -3.56
C LEU A 86 32.35 28.19 -3.33
N LYS A 87 31.16 28.07 -2.77
CA LYS A 87 30.35 29.17 -2.27
C LYS A 87 30.38 29.11 -0.74
N VAL A 88 30.69 30.24 -0.10
CA VAL A 88 30.59 30.42 1.35
C VAL A 88 29.63 31.57 1.62
N SER A 89 28.62 31.36 2.43
CA SER A 89 27.60 32.36 2.73
C SER A 89 27.15 32.31 4.18
N PHE A 90 26.72 33.48 4.66
CA PHE A 90 26.10 33.63 5.97
C PHE A 90 25.02 34.70 5.90
N MET A 91 23.98 34.63 6.74
CA MET A 91 22.88 35.57 6.74
C MET A 91 23.37 37.01 7.01
N GLY A 92 23.02 37.97 6.16
CA GLY A 92 23.44 39.38 6.26
C GLY A 92 24.85 39.67 5.78
N MET A 93 25.53 38.69 5.11
CA MET A 93 26.88 38.88 4.59
C MET A 93 26.98 38.59 3.11
N GLN A 94 27.90 39.24 2.42
CA GLN A 94 28.20 39.01 1.01
C GLN A 94 28.72 37.59 0.82
N SER A 95 28.10 36.86 -0.12
CA SER A 95 28.54 35.49 -0.46
C SER A 95 29.90 35.54 -1.15
N PHE A 96 30.81 34.69 -0.69
CA PHE A 96 32.12 34.47 -1.28
C PHE A 96 32.10 33.32 -2.27
N TYR A 97 32.74 33.48 -3.42
CA TYR A 97 32.87 32.43 -4.43
C TYR A 97 34.34 32.22 -4.81
N ARG A 98 34.74 30.97 -4.98
CA ARG A 98 36.09 30.58 -5.41
C ARG A 98 36.06 29.36 -6.30
N ALA A 99 36.75 29.38 -7.44
CA ALA A 99 36.92 28.23 -8.29
C ALA A 99 37.80 27.18 -7.58
N LEU A 100 37.39 25.91 -7.64
CA LEU A 100 38.14 24.82 -7.08
C LEU A 100 38.99 24.15 -8.18
N GLY A 101 40.27 23.99 -7.90
CA GLY A 101 41.20 23.30 -8.79
C GLY A 101 41.06 21.76 -8.72
N ASP A 102 41.93 21.07 -9.46
CA ASP A 102 41.86 19.61 -9.64
C ASP A 102 42.58 18.78 -8.57
N SER A 103 43.15 19.44 -7.56
CA SER A 103 43.91 18.77 -6.50
C SER A 103 43.01 17.92 -5.58
N VAL A 104 43.52 16.78 -5.12
CA VAL A 104 42.81 15.89 -4.18
C VAL A 104 42.54 16.56 -2.83
N SER A 105 43.43 17.44 -2.39
CA SER A 105 43.27 18.24 -1.16
C SER A 105 43.44 19.72 -1.49
N ILE A 106 42.42 20.50 -1.24
CA ILE A 106 42.36 21.94 -1.53
C ILE A 106 42.27 22.70 -0.21
N ASN A 107 43.24 23.54 0.05
CA ASN A 107 43.19 24.47 1.17
C ASN A 107 42.59 25.80 0.70
N ALA A 108 41.38 26.09 1.14
CA ALA A 108 40.70 27.35 0.84
C ALA A 108 41.19 28.54 1.65
N GLY A 109 42.09 28.30 2.61
CA GLY A 109 42.61 29.34 3.47
C GLY A 109 41.57 29.93 4.43
N THR A 110 41.83 31.19 4.83
CA THR A 110 40.88 31.95 5.64
C THR A 110 40.01 32.81 4.72
N ILE A 111 38.70 32.59 4.73
CA ILE A 111 37.68 33.33 3.99
C ILE A 111 37.05 34.32 4.94
N VAL A 112 37.13 35.61 4.62
CA VAL A 112 36.54 36.67 5.41
C VAL A 112 35.29 37.15 4.70
N LEU A 113 34.13 36.98 5.31
CA LEU A 113 32.87 37.53 4.83
C LEU A 113 32.73 38.95 5.35
N LYS A 114 32.24 39.86 4.48
CA LYS A 114 31.95 41.24 4.80
C LYS A 114 30.43 41.43 4.90
N ASP A 115 30.02 42.39 5.71
CA ASP A 115 28.62 42.78 5.78
C ASP A 115 28.10 43.16 4.40
N ASP A 116 26.86 42.80 4.11
CA ASP A 116 26.19 43.21 2.89
C ASP A 116 25.53 44.59 3.13
N ASP A 117 26.21 45.67 2.75
CA ASP A 117 25.73 47.04 2.88
C ASP A 117 24.56 47.39 1.94
N LEU A 118 24.04 46.39 1.24
CA LEU A 118 22.79 46.55 0.53
C LEU A 118 21.66 46.67 1.55
N GLN A 119 21.19 47.90 1.83
CA GLN A 119 19.81 48.11 2.23
C GLN A 119 18.94 47.51 1.13
N ILE A 120 18.59 46.25 1.34
CA ILE A 120 17.49 45.66 0.61
C ILE A 120 16.27 46.38 1.15
N ASP A 121 15.77 47.36 0.40
CA ASP A 121 14.36 47.69 0.48
C ASP A 121 13.65 46.34 0.38
N GLU A 122 12.92 46.01 1.40
CA GLU A 122 12.14 44.79 1.49
C GLU A 122 11.19 44.77 0.30
N VAL A 123 11.66 44.27 -0.85
CA VAL A 123 10.78 43.82 -1.90
C VAL A 123 10.11 42.58 -1.34
N VAL A 124 9.10 42.80 -0.55
CA VAL A 124 8.11 41.80 -0.23
C VAL A 124 7.47 41.44 -1.56
N VAL A 125 8.11 40.51 -2.28
CA VAL A 125 7.46 39.76 -3.33
C VAL A 125 6.45 38.90 -2.61
N THR A 126 5.31 39.47 -2.26
CA THR A 126 4.09 38.78 -1.95
C THR A 126 3.56 38.12 -3.23
N GLY A 127 4.37 37.31 -3.85
CA GLY A 127 3.87 36.27 -4.71
C GLY A 127 3.14 35.31 -3.80
N LYS A 128 1.83 35.52 -3.57
CA LYS A 128 0.97 34.47 -3.01
C LYS A 128 1.20 33.29 -3.91
N LEU A 129 1.93 32.27 -3.41
CA LEU A 129 2.01 30.99 -4.09
C LEU A 129 0.56 30.57 -4.34
N ARG A 130 0.17 30.48 -5.61
CA ARG A 130 -1.17 30.02 -5.94
C ARG A 130 -1.24 28.57 -5.45
N GLU A 131 -2.12 28.33 -4.50
CA GLU A 131 -2.29 27.01 -3.88
C GLU A 131 -2.70 25.98 -4.91
N VAL A 132 -3.60 26.35 -5.81
CA VAL A 132 -4.15 25.51 -6.86
C VAL A 132 -4.15 26.26 -8.19
N VAL A 133 -3.69 25.59 -9.24
CA VAL A 133 -3.67 26.10 -10.62
C VAL A 133 -4.26 25.03 -11.53
N MET A 134 -5.04 25.47 -12.53
CA MET A 134 -5.53 24.59 -13.59
C MET A 134 -4.56 24.64 -14.79
N GLU A 135 -3.98 23.51 -15.14
CA GLU A 135 -3.17 23.33 -16.36
C GLU A 135 -4.01 22.50 -17.37
N GLY A 136 -4.80 23.17 -18.20
CA GLY A 136 -5.79 22.51 -19.05
C GLY A 136 -6.85 21.78 -18.19
N VAL A 137 -6.92 20.46 -18.33
CA VAL A 137 -7.83 19.59 -17.55
C VAL A 137 -7.19 19.02 -16.28
N THR A 138 -5.94 19.37 -16.00
CA THR A 138 -5.20 18.90 -14.83
C THR A 138 -5.26 19.94 -13.71
N THR A 139 -5.67 19.54 -12.54
CA THR A 139 -5.54 20.34 -11.32
C THR A 139 -4.14 20.16 -10.75
N VAL A 140 -3.39 21.25 -10.64
CA VAL A 140 -2.05 21.28 -10.05
C VAL A 140 -2.11 21.97 -8.70
N ILE A 141 -1.75 21.27 -7.65
CA ILE A 141 -1.77 21.74 -6.27
C ILE A 141 -0.32 21.89 -5.81
N ASN A 142 0.03 23.05 -5.30
CA ASN A 142 1.37 23.34 -4.81
C ASN A 142 1.51 22.86 -3.36
N ALA A 143 2.30 21.81 -3.13
CA ALA A 143 2.48 21.23 -1.81
C ALA A 143 3.06 22.22 -0.78
N SER A 144 3.95 23.13 -1.22
CA SER A 144 4.58 24.11 -0.32
C SER A 144 3.62 25.17 0.23
N ALA A 145 2.42 25.30 -0.36
CA ALA A 145 1.39 26.20 0.19
C ALA A 145 0.76 25.64 1.48
N TYR A 146 0.91 24.34 1.74
CA TYR A 146 0.31 23.64 2.87
C TYR A 146 1.40 23.19 3.86
N LYS A 147 1.51 23.89 4.99
CA LYS A 147 2.51 23.57 6.02
C LYS A 147 2.17 22.24 6.71
N THR A 148 3.09 21.31 6.72
CA THR A 148 3.00 20.07 7.47
C THR A 148 4.03 20.07 8.60
N PRO A 149 3.80 19.33 9.72
CA PRO A 149 4.82 19.12 10.75
C PRO A 149 6.09 18.49 10.16
N GLU A 150 7.20 18.66 10.82
CA GLU A 150 8.44 17.96 10.49
C GLU A 150 8.24 16.44 10.67
N GLY A 151 8.71 15.66 9.69
CA GLY A 151 8.51 14.21 9.69
C GLY A 151 7.10 13.73 9.28
N ALA A 152 6.19 14.64 8.88
CA ALA A 152 4.84 14.27 8.43
C ALA A 152 4.87 13.43 7.16
N TYR A 153 3.93 12.50 7.06
CA TYR A 153 3.69 11.70 5.87
C TYR A 153 2.70 12.36 4.89
N LEU A 154 2.59 11.80 3.70
CA LEU A 154 1.69 12.29 2.65
C LEU A 154 0.23 12.40 3.12
N GLU A 155 -0.21 11.51 4.01
CA GLU A 155 -1.53 11.57 4.62
C GLU A 155 -1.81 12.92 5.29
N ASP A 156 -0.82 13.46 6.03
CA ASP A 156 -0.98 14.73 6.74
C ASP A 156 -1.03 15.92 5.78
N LEU A 157 -0.33 15.82 4.64
CA LEU A 157 -0.44 16.80 3.57
C LEU A 157 -1.81 16.74 2.89
N VAL A 158 -2.27 15.53 2.54
CA VAL A 158 -3.58 15.30 1.89
C VAL A 158 -4.72 15.84 2.73
N LYS A 159 -4.70 15.65 4.05
CA LYS A 159 -5.73 16.19 4.98
C LYS A 159 -5.82 17.71 4.99
N ARG A 160 -4.78 18.42 4.57
CA ARG A 160 -4.72 19.89 4.57
C ARG A 160 -5.13 20.49 3.24
N ILE A 161 -5.19 19.67 2.18
CA ILE A 161 -5.53 20.12 0.83
C ILE A 161 -7.05 20.10 0.66
N PRO A 162 -7.70 21.25 0.40
CA PRO A 162 -9.12 21.30 0.14
C PRO A 162 -9.54 20.39 -1.02
N GLY A 163 -10.61 19.66 -0.83
CA GLY A 163 -11.14 18.73 -1.83
C GLY A 163 -10.54 17.32 -1.78
N LEU A 164 -9.34 17.11 -1.20
CA LEU A 164 -8.81 15.78 -0.96
C LEU A 164 -9.33 15.20 0.36
N VAL A 165 -9.91 14.01 0.31
CA VAL A 165 -10.43 13.31 1.50
C VAL A 165 -9.92 11.88 1.51
N TYR A 166 -9.22 11.51 2.57
CA TYR A 166 -8.75 10.15 2.81
C TYR A 166 -9.52 9.52 3.96
N ASN A 167 -10.13 8.38 3.72
CA ASN A 167 -10.82 7.57 4.73
C ASN A 167 -9.91 6.40 5.16
N LYS A 168 -9.49 6.40 6.42
CA LYS A 168 -8.62 5.35 6.99
C LYS A 168 -9.28 3.98 7.14
N LYS A 169 -10.61 3.91 7.20
CA LYS A 169 -11.33 2.65 7.44
C LYS A 169 -11.31 1.74 6.22
N ASP A 170 -11.53 2.31 5.05
CA ASP A 170 -11.60 1.61 3.77
C ASP A 170 -10.45 1.95 2.80
N HIS A 171 -9.53 2.83 3.24
CA HIS A 171 -8.40 3.34 2.47
C HIS A 171 -8.81 4.02 1.16
N SER A 172 -10.03 4.55 1.09
CA SER A 172 -10.50 5.33 -0.05
C SER A 172 -9.91 6.74 -0.04
N LEU A 173 -9.60 7.24 -1.23
CA LEU A 173 -9.13 8.60 -1.46
C LEU A 173 -10.01 9.23 -2.52
N THR A 174 -10.52 10.43 -2.26
CA THR A 174 -11.35 11.18 -3.21
C THR A 174 -10.82 12.60 -3.40
N TYR A 175 -11.08 13.18 -4.56
CA TYR A 175 -10.87 14.59 -4.84
C TYR A 175 -12.18 15.23 -5.34
N ASN A 176 -12.69 16.23 -4.63
CA ASN A 176 -14.00 16.86 -4.91
C ASN A 176 -15.13 15.81 -5.09
N GLY A 177 -15.14 14.77 -4.25
CA GLY A 177 -16.09 13.67 -4.31
C GLY A 177 -15.83 12.61 -5.39
N GLN A 178 -14.86 12.83 -6.29
CA GLN A 178 -14.49 11.85 -7.30
C GLN A 178 -13.43 10.87 -6.75
N PRO A 179 -13.60 9.56 -6.92
CA PRO A 179 -12.66 8.58 -6.41
C PRO A 179 -11.33 8.65 -7.15
N ILE A 180 -10.24 8.72 -6.40
CA ILE A 180 -8.88 8.56 -6.93
C ILE A 180 -8.59 7.06 -7.07
N SER A 181 -8.30 6.62 -8.29
CA SER A 181 -8.05 5.21 -8.58
C SER A 181 -6.66 4.75 -8.14
N GLU A 182 -5.63 5.57 -8.37
CA GLU A 182 -4.24 5.27 -8.03
C GLU A 182 -3.43 6.51 -7.65
N ILE A 183 -2.29 6.29 -6.98
CA ILE A 183 -1.30 7.32 -6.68
C ILE A 183 -0.06 7.03 -7.53
N ASN A 184 0.36 8.01 -8.30
CA ASN A 184 1.59 7.98 -9.09
C ASN A 184 2.69 8.82 -8.43
N VAL A 185 3.94 8.51 -8.76
CA VAL A 185 5.11 9.33 -8.40
C VAL A 185 5.88 9.65 -9.68
N ASN A 186 6.00 10.94 -9.99
CA ASN A 186 6.64 11.44 -11.21
C ASN A 186 6.07 10.80 -12.50
N GLY A 187 4.75 10.64 -12.56
CA GLY A 187 4.01 10.11 -13.71
C GLY A 187 3.93 8.59 -13.80
N GLU A 188 4.62 7.85 -12.93
CA GLU A 188 4.59 6.39 -12.93
C GLU A 188 3.82 5.84 -11.74
N SER A 189 3.07 4.77 -11.96
CA SER A 189 2.40 4.05 -10.89
C SER A 189 3.46 3.49 -9.94
N PHE A 190 3.38 3.89 -8.68
CA PHE A 190 4.24 3.42 -7.62
C PHE A 190 3.36 2.81 -6.51
N PHE A 191 3.87 1.87 -5.76
CA PHE A 191 3.06 1.05 -4.82
C PHE A 191 1.92 0.27 -5.50
N SER A 192 1.94 0.11 -6.83
CA SER A 192 0.94 -0.65 -7.62
C SER A 192 -0.51 -0.34 -7.26
N GLY A 193 -0.81 0.95 -6.98
CA GLY A 193 -2.13 1.42 -6.61
C GLY A 193 -2.51 1.23 -5.13
N ASP A 194 -1.61 0.72 -4.29
CA ASP A 194 -1.81 0.68 -2.84
C ASP A 194 -1.73 2.10 -2.25
N LYS A 195 -2.89 2.73 -2.17
CA LYS A 195 -3.05 4.10 -1.65
C LYS A 195 -2.66 4.21 -0.18
N LYS A 196 -2.92 3.16 0.60
CA LYS A 196 -2.54 3.11 2.02
C LYS A 196 -1.04 3.23 2.18
N THR A 197 -0.28 2.35 1.50
CA THR A 197 1.18 2.35 1.58
C THR A 197 1.76 3.69 1.10
N ALA A 198 1.22 4.28 0.03
CA ALA A 198 1.66 5.59 -0.44
C ALA A 198 1.41 6.70 0.60
N LEU A 199 0.21 6.77 1.15
CA LEU A 199 -0.21 7.83 2.08
C LEU A 199 0.49 7.74 3.44
N GLU A 200 0.69 6.54 3.95
CA GLU A 200 1.26 6.31 5.28
C GLU A 200 2.80 6.24 5.29
N ASN A 201 3.46 6.14 4.14
CA ASN A 201 4.90 5.94 4.09
C ASN A 201 5.69 6.95 3.25
N LEU A 202 5.04 7.76 2.39
CA LEU A 202 5.74 8.80 1.66
C LEU A 202 5.85 10.07 2.53
N PRO A 203 7.07 10.57 2.83
CA PRO A 203 7.23 11.82 3.54
C PRO A 203 6.66 13.01 2.77
N ALA A 204 5.87 13.86 3.44
CA ALA A 204 5.22 15.01 2.83
C ALA A 204 6.21 16.03 2.26
N ASN A 205 7.37 16.17 2.89
CA ASN A 205 8.43 17.10 2.49
C ASN A 205 9.11 16.76 1.15
N LEU A 206 8.89 15.54 0.62
CA LEU A 206 9.38 15.12 -0.70
C LEU A 206 8.62 15.77 -1.86
N ILE A 207 7.38 16.16 -1.61
CA ILE A 207 6.43 16.53 -2.64
C ILE A 207 6.54 18.03 -2.92
N SER A 208 6.72 18.37 -4.18
CA SER A 208 6.66 19.76 -4.69
C SER A 208 5.26 20.12 -5.13
N LYS A 209 4.62 19.23 -5.89
CA LYS A 209 3.28 19.44 -6.45
C LYS A 209 2.49 18.13 -6.44
N LEU A 210 1.18 18.25 -6.34
CA LEU A 210 0.23 17.17 -6.56
C LEU A 210 -0.57 17.50 -7.81
N LYS A 211 -0.70 16.56 -8.74
CA LYS A 211 -1.50 16.71 -9.96
C LYS A 211 -2.67 15.76 -9.91
N VAL A 212 -3.87 16.28 -10.10
CA VAL A 212 -5.08 15.45 -10.23
C VAL A 212 -5.59 15.58 -11.66
N TYR A 213 -5.68 14.47 -12.35
CA TYR A 213 -6.14 14.41 -13.74
C TYR A 213 -6.83 13.08 -14.06
N ASP A 214 -7.61 13.10 -15.13
CA ASP A 214 -8.23 11.90 -15.69
C ASP A 214 -7.21 11.16 -16.56
N LYS A 215 -6.80 9.96 -16.12
CA LYS A 215 -5.79 9.15 -16.82
C LYS A 215 -6.45 8.29 -17.88
N LYS A 216 -6.08 8.50 -19.12
CA LYS A 216 -6.49 7.65 -20.23
C LYS A 216 -5.94 6.23 -20.03
N SER A 217 -6.74 5.22 -20.35
CA SER A 217 -6.26 3.85 -20.38
C SER A 217 -5.21 3.68 -21.50
N LYS A 218 -4.37 2.67 -21.40
CA LYS A 218 -3.36 2.39 -22.44
C LYS A 218 -4.00 2.08 -23.79
N GLU A 219 -5.19 1.52 -23.77
CA GLU A 219 -5.99 1.28 -24.98
C GLU A 219 -6.51 2.62 -25.57
N GLU A 220 -7.01 3.53 -24.72
CA GLU A 220 -7.45 4.86 -25.15
C GLU A 220 -6.29 5.70 -25.73
N GLU A 221 -5.12 5.66 -25.09
CA GLU A 221 -3.91 6.33 -25.61
C GLU A 221 -3.49 5.81 -26.98
N PHE A 222 -3.68 4.51 -27.20
CA PHE A 222 -3.25 3.85 -28.44
C PHE A 222 -4.26 3.95 -29.55
N THR A 223 -5.55 3.71 -29.25
CA THR A 223 -6.64 3.69 -30.23
C THR A 223 -7.31 5.05 -30.39
N GLY A 224 -7.21 5.92 -29.39
CA GLY A 224 -7.93 7.18 -29.30
C GLY A 224 -9.42 7.03 -29.03
N ILE A 225 -9.88 5.83 -28.66
CA ILE A 225 -11.26 5.57 -28.25
C ILE A 225 -11.37 5.72 -26.75
N SER A 226 -12.21 6.64 -26.27
CA SER A 226 -12.50 6.77 -24.86
C SER A 226 -13.47 5.68 -24.41
N SER A 227 -13.20 5.06 -23.27
CA SER A 227 -14.12 4.13 -22.60
C SER A 227 -15.32 4.84 -21.99
N GLY A 228 -15.26 6.16 -21.85
CA GLY A 228 -16.24 6.96 -21.11
C GLY A 228 -16.09 6.88 -19.60
N GLU A 229 -15.29 5.98 -19.08
CA GLU A 229 -14.96 5.90 -17.66
C GLU A 229 -13.84 6.88 -17.31
N LYS A 230 -14.11 7.76 -16.36
CA LYS A 230 -13.08 8.67 -15.82
C LYS A 230 -12.30 8.00 -14.71
N LYS A 231 -10.98 7.91 -14.86
CA LYS A 231 -10.05 7.36 -13.86
C LYS A 231 -9.15 8.45 -13.32
N TYR A 232 -9.59 9.12 -12.26
CA TYR A 232 -8.78 10.15 -11.63
C TYR A 232 -7.57 9.54 -10.93
N VAL A 233 -6.43 10.15 -11.15
CA VAL A 233 -5.13 9.78 -10.59
C VAL A 233 -4.58 10.97 -9.82
N LEU A 234 -3.95 10.69 -8.67
CA LEU A 234 -3.14 11.63 -7.93
C LEU A 234 -1.67 11.38 -8.25
N ASP A 235 -1.04 12.28 -9.03
CA ASP A 235 0.37 12.18 -9.37
C ASP A 235 1.20 13.14 -8.50
N LEU A 236 2.14 12.58 -7.78
CA LEU A 236 3.03 13.26 -6.85
C LEU A 236 4.32 13.63 -7.58
N GLN A 237 4.56 14.91 -7.73
CA GLN A 237 5.82 15.42 -8.29
C GLN A 237 6.81 15.63 -7.15
N THR A 238 7.95 14.95 -7.20
CA THR A 238 9.00 15.12 -6.20
C THR A 238 9.79 16.40 -6.44
N LYS A 239 10.40 16.94 -5.40
CA LYS A 239 11.28 18.10 -5.51
C LYS A 239 12.51 17.78 -6.36
N ASP A 240 12.99 18.74 -7.12
CA ASP A 240 14.13 18.60 -8.04
C ASP A 240 15.43 18.23 -7.33
N GLU A 241 15.59 18.75 -6.12
CA GLU A 241 16.73 18.50 -5.24
C GLU A 241 16.87 17.03 -4.85
N LEU A 242 15.78 16.27 -4.93
CA LEU A 242 15.72 14.86 -4.56
C LEU A 242 15.92 13.90 -5.74
N ASN A 243 16.22 14.43 -6.92
CA ASN A 243 16.54 13.59 -8.08
C ASN A 243 17.85 12.81 -7.85
N LYS A 244 17.81 11.49 -7.97
CA LYS A 244 18.92 10.55 -7.69
C LYS A 244 19.37 10.55 -6.22
N THR A 245 18.44 10.77 -5.30
CA THR A 245 18.72 10.82 -3.86
C THR A 245 18.15 9.60 -3.14
N TRP A 246 18.92 9.10 -2.20
CA TRP A 246 18.46 8.12 -1.23
C TRP A 246 17.88 8.83 -0.02
N LEU A 247 16.68 8.42 0.37
CA LEU A 247 15.98 8.93 1.54
C LEU A 247 15.74 7.79 2.50
N THR A 248 16.23 7.95 3.70
CA THR A 248 16.12 6.93 4.74
C THR A 248 15.46 7.52 5.96
N ASN A 249 14.39 6.87 6.42
CA ASN A 249 13.74 7.15 7.69
C ASN A 249 13.85 5.92 8.57
N ALA A 250 14.18 6.14 9.85
CA ALA A 250 14.15 5.08 10.84
C ALA A 250 13.48 5.62 12.11
N THR A 251 12.53 4.85 12.63
CA THR A 251 11.84 5.14 13.88
C THR A 251 12.06 3.99 14.85
N VAL A 252 12.50 4.30 16.04
CA VAL A 252 12.65 3.34 17.13
C VAL A 252 11.89 3.85 18.33
N GLY A 253 10.81 3.16 18.66
CA GLY A 253 10.00 3.42 19.84
C GLY A 253 10.05 2.23 20.81
N TYR A 254 10.26 2.50 22.08
CA TYR A 254 10.15 1.52 23.15
C TYR A 254 9.30 2.08 24.28
N GLY A 255 8.34 1.31 24.74
CA GLY A 255 7.38 1.72 25.77
C GLY A 255 7.25 0.73 26.91
N ASN A 256 6.46 1.07 27.90
CA ASN A 256 6.11 0.20 29.02
C ASN A 256 5.53 -1.13 28.51
N ASN A 257 5.59 -2.20 29.32
CA ASN A 257 5.03 -3.52 29.02
C ASN A 257 5.60 -4.14 27.73
N LYS A 258 6.90 -3.96 27.48
CA LYS A 258 7.60 -4.48 26.30
C LYS A 258 7.00 -4.01 24.97
N LYS A 259 6.36 -2.84 24.93
CA LYS A 259 5.85 -2.25 23.69
C LYS A 259 7.00 -1.75 22.85
N LYS A 260 6.92 -2.00 21.54
CA LYS A 260 7.90 -1.55 20.55
C LYS A 260 7.21 -1.01 19.31
N ASP A 261 7.85 -0.07 18.68
CA ASP A 261 7.47 0.47 17.38
C ASP A 261 8.75 0.73 16.58
N LEU A 262 9.05 -0.16 15.66
CA LEU A 262 10.25 -0.14 14.83
C LEU A 262 9.83 0.04 13.40
N GLU A 263 10.39 1.05 12.74
CA GLU A 263 10.16 1.29 11.32
C GLU A 263 11.48 1.67 10.66
N ALA A 264 11.73 1.12 9.49
CA ALA A 264 12.83 1.49 8.63
C ALA A 264 12.31 1.61 7.20
N GLN A 265 12.63 2.72 6.57
CA GLN A 265 12.23 3.00 5.19
C GLN A 265 13.43 3.53 4.42
N VAL A 266 13.66 2.98 3.25
CA VAL A 266 14.70 3.42 2.31
C VAL A 266 14.05 3.64 0.95
N ASN A 267 14.13 4.85 0.43
CA ASN A 267 13.57 5.23 -0.85
C ASN A 267 14.65 5.80 -1.75
N TYR A 268 14.60 5.48 -3.02
CA TYR A 268 15.40 6.06 -4.08
C TYR A 268 14.48 6.58 -5.16
N PHE A 269 14.60 7.87 -5.50
CA PHE A 269 13.75 8.52 -6.49
C PHE A 269 14.56 9.14 -7.62
N ARG A 270 13.99 9.03 -8.84
CA ARG A 270 14.47 9.71 -10.04
C ARG A 270 13.31 10.43 -10.74
N LYS A 271 13.58 11.59 -11.32
CA LYS A 271 12.59 12.39 -12.05
C LYS A 271 11.95 11.65 -13.25
N ASN A 272 12.67 10.72 -13.85
CA ASN A 272 12.16 9.94 -14.98
C ASN A 272 11.16 8.84 -14.57
N GLY A 273 10.72 8.80 -13.30
CA GLY A 273 9.81 7.81 -12.76
C GLY A 273 10.48 6.50 -12.33
N GLU A 274 11.82 6.41 -12.35
CA GLU A 274 12.53 5.26 -11.78
C GLU A 274 12.63 5.40 -10.27
N ASN A 275 12.03 4.46 -9.56
CA ASN A 275 11.89 4.52 -8.11
C ASN A 275 12.12 3.13 -7.50
N LEU A 276 12.72 3.13 -6.30
CA LEU A 276 12.87 1.93 -5.47
C LEU A 276 12.49 2.30 -4.04
N SER A 277 11.71 1.47 -3.38
CA SER A 277 11.35 1.64 -1.98
C SER A 277 11.44 0.33 -1.23
N PHE A 278 12.09 0.34 -0.08
CA PHE A 278 12.09 -0.74 0.89
C PHE A 278 11.51 -0.23 2.19
N ILE A 279 10.54 -0.96 2.74
CA ILE A 279 9.84 -0.63 3.99
C ILE A 279 9.87 -1.86 4.88
N ALA A 280 10.31 -1.68 6.12
CA ALA A 280 10.26 -2.70 7.15
C ALA A 280 9.61 -2.11 8.40
N ARG A 281 8.61 -2.79 8.95
CA ARG A 281 7.90 -2.37 10.16
C ARG A 281 7.70 -3.54 11.12
N SER A 282 7.90 -3.29 12.39
CA SER A 282 7.60 -4.22 13.47
C SER A 282 7.01 -3.46 14.65
N THR A 283 5.74 -3.72 14.95
CA THR A 283 5.06 -3.04 16.05
C THR A 283 4.18 -4.01 16.84
N ASN A 284 4.15 -3.82 18.16
CA ASN A 284 3.17 -4.44 19.06
C ASN A 284 2.41 -3.39 19.90
N ARG A 285 2.33 -2.17 19.36
CA ARG A 285 1.57 -1.07 19.96
C ARG A 285 0.07 -1.37 19.94
N TYR A 286 -0.62 -1.13 21.05
CA TYR A 286 -2.09 -1.20 21.09
C TYR A 286 -2.69 0.05 20.46
N GLN A 287 -3.77 -0.17 19.73
CA GLN A 287 -4.63 0.93 19.31
C GLN A 287 -5.83 1.14 20.27
N ASN A 288 -6.19 0.11 21.06
CA ASN A 288 -7.29 0.15 22.05
C ASN A 288 -6.97 -0.76 23.24
N SER A 289 -7.54 -0.43 24.41
CA SER A 289 -7.36 -1.16 25.67
C SER A 289 -7.95 -2.56 25.71
N THR A 290 -8.81 -2.92 24.74
CA THR A 290 -9.49 -4.22 24.64
C THR A 290 -8.68 -5.29 23.89
N TYR A 291 -7.47 -4.98 23.41
CA TYR A 291 -6.66 -5.91 22.62
C TYR A 291 -5.55 -6.52 23.47
N LYS A 292 -5.42 -7.84 23.37
CA LYS A 292 -4.34 -8.64 23.95
C LYS A 292 -3.30 -8.87 22.87
N ASP A 293 -2.03 -8.60 23.14
CA ASP A 293 -0.85 -8.93 22.30
C ASP A 293 -0.98 -8.83 20.78
N ASN A 294 -1.16 -7.62 20.27
CA ASN A 294 -1.16 -7.38 18.85
C ASN A 294 0.28 -7.22 18.33
N ILE A 295 0.64 -7.97 17.30
CA ILE A 295 1.92 -7.88 16.62
C ILE A 295 1.65 -7.67 15.13
N ASN A 296 2.24 -6.61 14.58
CA ASN A 296 2.24 -6.33 13.15
C ASN A 296 3.68 -6.23 12.67
N ASN A 297 4.08 -7.16 11.81
CA ASN A 297 5.36 -7.10 11.11
C ASN A 297 5.09 -7.05 9.61
N SER A 298 5.75 -6.14 8.92
CA SER A 298 5.63 -6.04 7.47
C SER A 298 6.97 -5.75 6.82
N LEU A 299 7.14 -6.32 5.64
CA LEU A 299 8.25 -6.03 4.74
C LEU A 299 7.66 -5.71 3.37
N GLY A 300 8.07 -4.59 2.78
CA GLY A 300 7.63 -4.15 1.47
C GLY A 300 8.81 -3.78 0.58
N LEU A 301 8.78 -4.24 -0.65
CA LEU A 301 9.68 -3.82 -1.72
C LEU A 301 8.83 -3.31 -2.88
N ASN A 302 9.09 -2.10 -3.34
CA ASN A 302 8.43 -1.50 -4.49
C ASN A 302 9.49 -1.02 -5.47
N MET A 303 9.24 -1.23 -6.76
CA MET A 303 10.15 -0.88 -7.84
C MET A 303 9.37 -0.34 -9.03
N ALA A 304 9.89 0.73 -9.62
CA ALA A 304 9.51 1.22 -10.95
C ALA A 304 10.79 1.49 -11.73
N HIS A 305 10.90 0.93 -12.94
CA HIS A 305 12.09 1.10 -13.77
C HIS A 305 11.74 1.17 -15.26
N LYS A 306 12.49 2.02 -15.99
CA LYS A 306 12.38 2.16 -17.45
C LYS A 306 13.67 1.75 -18.15
N PHE A 307 13.57 0.76 -19.00
CA PHE A 307 14.69 0.24 -19.79
C PHE A 307 14.69 0.89 -21.18
N GLY A 308 15.66 1.77 -21.42
CA GLY A 308 15.87 2.38 -22.75
C GLY A 308 14.65 3.16 -23.31
N GLY A 309 13.71 3.59 -22.46
CA GLY A 309 12.50 4.32 -22.88
C GLY A 309 11.45 3.47 -23.61
N LYS A 310 11.72 2.21 -23.92
CA LYS A 310 10.83 1.31 -24.65
C LYS A 310 10.12 0.31 -23.75
N PHE A 311 10.71 -0.06 -22.63
CA PHE A 311 10.15 -1.03 -21.71
C PHE A 311 10.09 -0.45 -20.31
N SER A 312 8.90 -0.44 -19.71
CA SER A 312 8.69 -0.06 -18.31
C SER A 312 8.22 -1.26 -17.50
N LEU A 313 8.72 -1.36 -16.29
CA LEU A 313 8.40 -2.41 -15.34
C LEU A 313 8.13 -1.79 -13.98
N ASN A 314 6.95 -2.07 -13.42
CA ASN A 314 6.56 -1.69 -12.07
C ASN A 314 6.18 -2.93 -11.29
N GLY A 315 6.60 -3.02 -10.05
CA GLY A 315 6.22 -4.16 -9.23
C GLY A 315 6.38 -3.90 -7.75
N HIS A 316 5.69 -4.72 -6.98
CA HIS A 316 5.86 -4.76 -5.54
C HIS A 316 5.76 -6.17 -4.99
N VAL A 317 6.39 -6.37 -3.84
CA VAL A 317 6.25 -7.55 -2.99
C VAL A 317 6.04 -7.08 -1.56
N ASN A 318 4.95 -7.52 -0.95
CA ASN A 318 4.64 -7.23 0.45
C ASN A 318 4.50 -8.54 1.22
N TYR A 319 5.23 -8.66 2.31
CA TYR A 319 5.07 -9.71 3.31
C TYR A 319 4.51 -9.11 4.58
N ASN A 320 3.43 -9.69 5.11
CA ASN A 320 2.86 -9.28 6.38
C ASN A 320 2.71 -10.49 7.30
N LEU A 321 2.98 -10.28 8.57
CA LEU A 321 2.74 -11.21 9.65
C LEU A 321 1.99 -10.47 10.75
N ASN A 322 0.75 -10.90 10.99
CA ASN A 322 -0.13 -10.31 11.97
C ASN A 322 -0.50 -11.33 13.04
N ARG A 323 -0.45 -10.92 14.29
CA ARG A 323 -1.05 -11.65 15.41
C ARG A 323 -1.93 -10.65 16.14
N ASN A 324 -3.21 -10.97 16.24
CA ASN A 324 -4.19 -10.12 16.89
C ASN A 324 -4.95 -10.95 17.93
N GLY A 325 -5.04 -10.42 19.14
CA GLY A 325 -5.90 -10.95 20.17
C GLY A 325 -6.97 -9.92 20.52
N ASN A 326 -8.19 -10.34 20.73
CA ASN A 326 -9.26 -9.49 21.20
C ASN A 326 -9.99 -10.15 22.38
N ILE A 327 -10.41 -9.32 23.31
CA ILE A 327 -11.30 -9.69 24.40
C ILE A 327 -12.44 -8.68 24.35
N SER A 328 -13.66 -9.16 24.35
CA SER A 328 -14.86 -8.35 24.37
C SER A 328 -15.91 -8.95 25.28
N SER A 329 -16.62 -8.09 26.00
CA SER A 329 -17.80 -8.46 26.76
C SER A 329 -18.92 -7.50 26.39
N MET A 330 -20.14 -8.00 26.37
CA MET A 330 -21.34 -7.22 26.10
C MET A 330 -22.45 -7.67 27.04
N TYR A 331 -23.13 -6.71 27.58
CA TYR A 331 -24.41 -6.90 28.25
C TYR A 331 -25.47 -6.07 27.56
N GLN A 332 -26.61 -6.65 27.26
CA GLN A 332 -27.69 -6.02 26.51
C GLN A 332 -29.03 -6.26 27.20
N GLU A 333 -29.82 -5.21 27.31
CA GLU A 333 -31.24 -5.28 27.60
C GLU A 333 -32.03 -4.93 26.35
N GLN A 334 -32.94 -5.82 25.97
CA GLN A 334 -33.83 -5.62 24.83
C GLN A 334 -35.26 -5.44 25.31
N TYR A 335 -35.85 -4.29 24.99
CA TYR A 335 -37.22 -3.94 25.33
C TYR A 335 -38.17 -4.54 24.29
N LEU A 336 -38.99 -5.50 24.72
CA LEU A 336 -39.97 -6.19 23.89
C LEU A 336 -41.39 -5.97 24.45
N THR A 337 -42.40 -6.02 23.57
CA THR A 337 -43.82 -5.88 23.96
C THR A 337 -44.32 -6.97 24.91
N GLY A 338 -43.63 -8.11 24.98
CA GLY A 338 -43.95 -9.26 25.85
C GLY A 338 -43.11 -9.37 27.13
N GLY A 339 -42.24 -8.39 27.40
CA GLY A 339 -41.31 -8.40 28.52
C GLY A 339 -39.86 -8.20 28.05
N ASN A 340 -39.03 -7.60 28.88
CA ASN A 340 -37.64 -7.34 28.56
C ASN A 340 -36.85 -8.65 28.54
N GLN A 341 -35.90 -8.74 27.61
CA GLN A 341 -34.94 -9.83 27.53
C GLN A 341 -33.54 -9.30 27.83
N TYR A 342 -32.80 -10.01 28.63
CA TYR A 342 -31.45 -9.69 29.03
C TYR A 342 -30.48 -10.72 28.43
N SER A 343 -29.39 -10.26 27.88
CA SER A 343 -28.35 -11.15 27.33
C SER A 343 -26.96 -10.64 27.68
N ALA A 344 -26.05 -11.58 27.86
CA ALA A 344 -24.65 -11.30 28.05
C ALA A 344 -23.80 -12.17 27.12
N SER A 345 -22.69 -11.64 26.69
CA SER A 345 -21.68 -12.42 25.96
C SER A 345 -20.28 -11.98 26.35
N ALA A 346 -19.36 -12.95 26.38
CA ALA A 346 -17.93 -12.73 26.49
C ALA A 346 -17.24 -13.49 25.38
N ASN A 347 -16.29 -12.86 24.73
CA ASN A 347 -15.56 -13.46 23.64
C ASN A 347 -14.06 -13.15 23.79
N GLU A 348 -13.23 -14.19 23.67
CA GLU A 348 -11.79 -14.09 23.56
C GLU A 348 -11.36 -14.75 22.25
N GLY A 349 -10.65 -13.98 21.39
CA GLY A 349 -10.22 -14.45 20.10
C GLY A 349 -8.74 -14.20 19.87
N ASN A 350 -8.08 -15.12 19.16
CA ASN A 350 -6.72 -14.98 18.70
C ASN A 350 -6.66 -15.29 17.20
N SER A 351 -5.98 -14.43 16.45
CA SER A 351 -5.76 -14.61 15.03
C SER A 351 -4.27 -14.50 14.71
N LYS A 352 -3.77 -15.43 13.92
CA LYS A 352 -2.42 -15.41 13.35
C LYS A 352 -2.55 -15.47 11.84
N GLY A 353 -2.15 -14.41 11.17
CA GLY A 353 -2.16 -14.34 9.71
C GLY A 353 -0.77 -14.07 9.15
N ARG A 354 -0.49 -14.67 8.02
CA ARG A 354 0.65 -14.31 7.17
C ARG A 354 0.09 -13.98 5.79
N SER A 355 0.71 -13.05 5.09
CA SER A 355 0.37 -12.85 3.69
C SER A 355 1.60 -12.47 2.89
N VAL A 356 1.68 -13.02 1.69
CA VAL A 356 2.59 -12.57 0.64
C VAL A 356 1.72 -12.07 -0.49
N ASN A 357 1.88 -10.82 -0.86
CA ASN A 357 1.21 -10.24 -2.02
C ASN A 357 2.28 -9.65 -2.93
N SER A 358 2.20 -9.98 -4.20
CA SER A 358 3.09 -9.39 -5.19
C SER A 358 2.31 -8.98 -6.43
N SER A 359 2.78 -7.95 -7.08
CA SER A 359 2.24 -7.47 -8.35
C SER A 359 3.39 -7.07 -9.26
N LEU A 360 3.20 -7.33 -10.54
CA LEU A 360 4.14 -6.97 -11.59
C LEU A 360 3.33 -6.44 -12.76
N MET A 361 3.70 -5.26 -13.25
CA MET A 361 3.08 -4.65 -14.43
C MET A 361 4.19 -4.16 -15.37
N GLY A 362 4.01 -4.39 -16.66
CA GLY A 362 4.95 -3.93 -17.65
C GLY A 362 4.27 -3.44 -18.93
N GLU A 363 4.93 -2.49 -19.56
CA GLU A 363 4.59 -2.00 -20.89
C GLU A 363 5.82 -2.06 -21.78
N TRP A 364 5.69 -2.68 -22.92
CA TRP A 364 6.74 -2.77 -23.92
C TRP A 364 6.28 -2.11 -25.23
N LYS A 365 6.91 -1.00 -25.58
CA LYS A 365 6.77 -0.32 -26.88
C LYS A 365 7.74 -0.98 -27.84
N VAL A 366 7.31 -2.10 -28.46
CA VAL A 366 8.14 -2.89 -29.37
C VAL A 366 8.65 -2.01 -30.51
N ASP A 367 7.72 -1.29 -31.12
CA ASP A 367 7.94 -0.28 -32.17
C ASP A 367 6.88 0.83 -32.08
N LYS A 368 6.85 1.76 -33.06
CA LYS A 368 5.85 2.84 -33.12
C LYS A 368 4.42 2.35 -33.29
N SER A 369 4.23 1.14 -33.79
CA SER A 369 2.94 0.55 -34.16
C SER A 369 2.51 -0.59 -33.22
N THR A 370 3.39 -1.10 -32.34
CA THR A 370 3.10 -2.27 -31.52
C THR A 370 3.38 -1.99 -30.05
N ARG A 371 2.39 -2.24 -29.21
CA ARG A 371 2.51 -2.21 -27.73
C ARG A 371 2.10 -3.54 -27.13
N VAL A 372 2.83 -3.98 -26.15
CA VAL A 372 2.54 -5.13 -25.33
C VAL A 372 2.45 -4.68 -23.89
N ASN A 373 1.34 -5.00 -23.23
CA ASN A 373 1.15 -4.78 -21.81
C ASN A 373 1.03 -6.12 -21.12
N PHE A 374 1.59 -6.27 -19.96
CA PHE A 374 1.34 -7.42 -19.11
C PHE A 374 1.16 -6.99 -17.67
N SER A 375 0.38 -7.75 -16.93
CA SER A 375 0.22 -7.61 -15.48
C SER A 375 0.09 -8.98 -14.84
N GLY A 376 0.62 -9.11 -13.64
CA GLY A 376 0.49 -10.31 -12.83
C GLY A 376 0.36 -9.95 -11.36
N ASN A 377 -0.53 -10.65 -10.66
CA ASN A 377 -0.69 -10.54 -9.22
C ASN A 377 -0.64 -11.93 -8.61
N PHE A 378 0.06 -12.04 -7.51
CA PHE A 378 0.13 -13.25 -6.70
C PHE A 378 -0.23 -12.92 -5.27
N GLY A 379 -1.06 -13.75 -4.65
CA GLY A 379 -1.42 -13.67 -3.24
C GLY A 379 -1.37 -15.05 -2.59
N TYR A 380 -0.74 -15.13 -1.42
CA TYR A 380 -0.75 -16.29 -0.55
C TYR A 380 -1.07 -15.85 0.86
N THR A 381 -2.12 -16.41 1.46
CA THR A 381 -2.62 -15.96 2.76
C THR A 381 -3.04 -17.16 3.60
N PRO A 382 -2.12 -17.76 4.39
CA PRO A 382 -2.50 -18.64 5.48
C PRO A 382 -2.93 -17.83 6.70
N ASN A 383 -4.03 -18.25 7.33
CA ASN A 383 -4.58 -17.63 8.52
C ASN A 383 -5.08 -18.70 9.49
N GLN A 384 -4.81 -18.51 10.78
CA GLN A 384 -5.28 -19.35 11.85
C GLN A 384 -6.04 -18.49 12.85
N ASN A 385 -7.28 -18.89 13.17
CA ASN A 385 -8.12 -18.20 14.14
C ASN A 385 -8.54 -19.16 15.22
N GLU A 386 -8.55 -18.70 16.46
CA GLU A 386 -9.08 -19.39 17.62
C GLU A 386 -10.04 -18.42 18.33
N SER A 387 -11.19 -18.90 18.75
CA SER A 387 -12.17 -18.11 19.47
C SER A 387 -12.84 -18.96 20.54
N ASN A 388 -12.94 -18.38 21.73
CA ASN A 388 -13.74 -18.90 22.83
C ASN A 388 -14.81 -17.88 23.15
N SER A 389 -16.07 -18.27 23.12
CA SER A 389 -17.18 -17.40 23.43
C SER A 389 -18.15 -18.04 24.41
N GLN A 390 -18.64 -17.23 25.34
CA GLN A 390 -19.70 -17.60 26.26
C GLN A 390 -20.85 -16.63 26.05
N SER A 391 -22.07 -17.11 26.10
CA SER A 391 -23.27 -16.28 26.05
C SER A 391 -24.35 -16.84 26.96
N ALA A 392 -25.17 -15.96 27.47
CA ALA A 392 -26.31 -16.36 28.30
C ALA A 392 -27.47 -15.39 28.09
N SER A 393 -28.70 -15.89 28.23
CA SER A 393 -29.92 -15.11 28.16
C SER A 393 -30.74 -15.30 29.43
N PHE A 394 -31.46 -14.21 29.83
CA PHE A 394 -32.22 -14.14 31.05
C PHE A 394 -33.55 -13.43 30.81
N ASP A 395 -34.59 -13.78 31.59
CA ASP A 395 -35.91 -13.13 31.57
C ASP A 395 -35.98 -11.91 32.48
N ALA A 396 -35.02 -11.73 33.40
CA ALA A 396 -34.88 -10.61 34.28
C ALA A 396 -33.41 -10.24 34.49
N PRO A 397 -33.09 -9.06 35.03
CA PRO A 397 -31.69 -8.67 35.30
C PRO A 397 -31.02 -9.72 36.20
N PRO A 398 -29.80 -10.21 35.83
CA PRO A 398 -29.15 -11.30 36.56
C PRO A 398 -28.71 -10.98 37.99
N GLY A 399 -28.70 -9.70 38.38
CA GLY A 399 -28.38 -9.28 39.75
C GLY A 399 -26.91 -9.40 40.15
N VAL A 400 -26.02 -9.75 39.22
CA VAL A 400 -24.57 -9.86 39.41
C VAL A 400 -23.84 -8.82 38.57
N ASN A 401 -22.59 -8.52 38.94
CA ASN A 401 -21.78 -7.60 38.16
C ASN A 401 -21.57 -8.16 36.73
N HIS A 402 -21.85 -7.33 35.73
CA HIS A 402 -21.75 -7.73 34.31
C HIS A 402 -20.36 -8.16 33.90
N GLU A 403 -19.30 -7.63 34.50
CA GLU A 403 -17.89 -8.02 34.22
C GLU A 403 -17.58 -9.44 34.68
N ASN A 404 -18.24 -9.91 35.74
CA ASN A 404 -18.02 -11.21 36.36
C ASN A 404 -19.16 -12.20 36.08
N LEU A 405 -20.10 -11.86 35.21
CA LEU A 405 -21.35 -12.62 35.05
C LEU A 405 -21.12 -14.09 34.75
N PHE A 406 -20.13 -14.45 33.91
CA PHE A 406 -19.86 -15.83 33.57
C PHE A 406 -19.08 -16.58 34.66
N SER A 407 -18.24 -15.93 35.46
CA SER A 407 -17.61 -16.53 36.65
C SER A 407 -18.59 -16.72 37.78
N ASP A 408 -19.54 -15.82 37.95
CA ASP A 408 -20.55 -15.82 39.03
C ASP A 408 -21.90 -16.36 38.55
N PHE A 409 -21.93 -17.04 37.38
CA PHE A 409 -23.15 -17.51 36.72
C PHE A 409 -24.00 -18.40 37.62
N GLU A 410 -23.39 -19.20 38.49
CA GLU A 410 -24.12 -20.08 39.42
C GLU A 410 -24.89 -19.30 40.50
N SER A 411 -24.44 -18.08 40.79
CA SER A 411 -25.12 -17.18 41.75
C SER A 411 -26.38 -16.52 41.18
N VAL A 412 -26.57 -16.56 39.85
CA VAL A 412 -27.78 -16.05 39.21
C VAL A 412 -28.96 -16.97 39.53
N PRO A 413 -30.13 -16.42 39.96
CA PRO A 413 -31.31 -17.22 40.23
C PRO A 413 -31.73 -18.09 39.06
N ARG A 414 -32.05 -19.33 39.32
CA ARG A 414 -32.33 -20.34 38.27
C ARG A 414 -33.60 -19.98 37.48
N ASP A 415 -34.59 -19.44 38.14
CA ASP A 415 -35.88 -19.09 37.57
C ASP A 415 -35.82 -18.02 36.48
N ILE A 416 -34.76 -17.21 36.44
CA ILE A 416 -34.55 -16.22 35.39
C ILE A 416 -33.61 -16.70 34.27
N LYS A 417 -32.88 -17.80 34.46
CA LYS A 417 -31.99 -18.37 33.44
C LYS A 417 -32.79 -18.95 32.26
N VAL A 418 -32.51 -18.52 31.04
CA VAL A 418 -33.10 -19.08 29.81
C VAL A 418 -32.15 -20.07 29.17
N ASN A 419 -30.97 -19.64 28.83
CA ASN A 419 -29.91 -20.52 28.28
C ASN A 419 -28.52 -20.01 28.65
N ARG A 420 -27.53 -20.91 28.49
CA ARG A 420 -26.10 -20.61 28.51
C ARG A 420 -25.44 -21.40 27.37
N SER A 421 -24.63 -20.72 26.59
CA SER A 421 -23.87 -21.35 25.52
C SER A 421 -22.38 -21.08 25.69
N GLU A 422 -21.59 -22.13 25.54
CA GLU A 422 -20.14 -22.07 25.43
C GLU A 422 -19.72 -22.57 24.04
N ASN A 423 -18.94 -21.77 23.31
CA ASN A 423 -18.49 -22.13 21.98
C ASN A 423 -16.98 -21.95 21.88
N ARG A 424 -16.31 -22.95 21.36
CA ARG A 424 -14.90 -22.91 21.01
C ARG A 424 -14.77 -23.18 19.53
N SER A 425 -14.02 -22.35 18.83
CA SER A 425 -13.76 -22.55 17.41
C SER A 425 -12.28 -22.36 17.11
N ARG A 426 -11.75 -23.21 16.24
CA ARG A 426 -10.42 -23.09 15.66
C ARG A 426 -10.55 -23.28 14.16
N SER A 427 -10.02 -22.36 13.39
CA SER A 427 -10.01 -22.48 11.94
C SER A 427 -8.62 -22.21 11.37
N GLU A 428 -8.27 -23.00 10.37
CA GLU A 428 -7.08 -22.83 9.55
C GLU A 428 -7.52 -22.61 8.11
N ASN A 429 -7.15 -21.48 7.56
CA ASN A 429 -7.53 -21.09 6.21
C ASN A 429 -6.28 -20.83 5.40
N GLU A 430 -6.18 -21.43 4.25
CA GLU A 430 -5.09 -21.22 3.29
C GLU A 430 -5.70 -20.80 1.95
N SER A 431 -5.21 -19.70 1.40
CA SER A 431 -5.70 -19.16 0.13
C SER A 431 -4.55 -18.75 -0.77
N HIS A 432 -4.61 -19.22 -2.01
CA HIS A 432 -3.72 -18.85 -3.10
C HIS A 432 -4.50 -18.14 -4.19
N ARG A 433 -3.95 -17.08 -4.75
CA ARG A 433 -4.53 -16.31 -5.85
C ARG A 433 -3.47 -15.97 -6.86
N TYR A 434 -3.77 -16.25 -8.14
CA TYR A 434 -2.98 -15.82 -9.28
C TYR A 434 -3.89 -15.09 -10.24
N HIS A 435 -3.44 -13.97 -10.69
CA HIS A 435 -4.07 -13.28 -11.80
C HIS A 435 -2.97 -12.78 -12.73
N TRP A 436 -3.12 -13.03 -14.02
CA TRP A 436 -2.26 -12.42 -15.01
C TRP A 436 -3.06 -12.02 -16.23
N ALA A 437 -2.62 -10.97 -16.89
CA ALA A 437 -3.18 -10.47 -18.12
C ALA A 437 -2.06 -10.04 -19.07
N MET A 438 -2.27 -10.30 -20.36
CA MET A 438 -1.38 -9.87 -21.42
C MET A 438 -2.23 -9.26 -22.54
N GLY A 439 -1.88 -8.03 -22.93
CA GLY A 439 -2.52 -7.33 -24.03
C GLY A 439 -1.49 -7.01 -25.11
N VAL A 440 -1.81 -7.27 -26.36
CA VAL A 440 -1.03 -6.89 -27.53
C VAL A 440 -1.89 -6.00 -28.40
N MET A 441 -1.40 -4.80 -28.72
CA MET A 441 -2.08 -3.86 -29.62
C MET A 441 -1.15 -3.51 -30.78
N ARG A 442 -1.66 -3.65 -32.01
CA ARG A 442 -0.91 -3.34 -33.22
C ARG A 442 -1.69 -2.40 -34.13
N ARG A 443 -1.07 -1.28 -34.49
CA ARG A 443 -1.56 -0.37 -35.51
C ARG A 443 -1.17 -0.91 -36.88
N LEU A 444 -2.16 -1.15 -37.73
CA LEU A 444 -1.98 -1.81 -39.03
C LEU A 444 -1.61 -0.81 -40.14
N ASN A 445 -1.97 0.46 -39.97
CA ASN A 445 -1.70 1.51 -40.95
C ASN A 445 -1.60 2.89 -40.28
N GLU A 446 -1.19 3.90 -41.06
CA GLU A 446 -1.05 5.28 -40.62
C GLU A 446 -2.38 5.95 -40.26
N LYS A 447 -3.49 5.46 -40.81
CA LYS A 447 -4.84 5.95 -40.51
C LYS A 447 -5.30 5.56 -39.10
N GLY A 448 -4.55 4.66 -38.41
CA GLY A 448 -4.83 4.26 -37.04
C GLY A 448 -5.70 3.04 -36.89
N THR A 449 -5.90 2.23 -37.96
CA THR A 449 -6.55 0.92 -37.84
C THR A 449 -5.77 0.06 -36.87
N THR A 450 -6.44 -0.51 -35.86
CA THR A 450 -5.78 -1.22 -34.76
C THR A 450 -6.40 -2.60 -34.56
N LEU A 451 -5.53 -3.59 -34.36
CA LEU A 451 -5.88 -4.93 -33.91
C LEU A 451 -5.38 -5.09 -32.46
N GLY A 452 -6.25 -5.60 -31.59
CA GLY A 452 -5.96 -5.88 -30.18
C GLY A 452 -6.25 -7.33 -29.84
N LEU A 453 -5.34 -7.95 -29.08
CA LEU A 453 -5.49 -9.24 -28.43
C LEU A 453 -5.32 -9.04 -26.94
N ASN A 454 -6.25 -9.56 -26.13
CA ASN A 454 -6.15 -9.57 -24.67
C ASN A 454 -6.37 -10.99 -24.18
N ILE A 455 -5.49 -11.47 -23.33
CA ILE A 455 -5.57 -12.78 -22.68
C ILE A 455 -5.45 -12.56 -21.18
N GLN A 456 -6.39 -13.10 -20.42
CA GLN A 456 -6.41 -13.01 -18.97
C GLN A 456 -6.67 -14.39 -18.37
N ASN A 457 -6.01 -14.68 -17.30
CA ASN A 457 -6.31 -15.82 -16.44
C ASN A 457 -6.36 -15.39 -14.98
N SER A 458 -7.32 -15.94 -14.26
CA SER A 458 -7.43 -15.82 -12.82
C SER A 458 -7.63 -17.21 -12.25
N ASP A 459 -6.76 -17.63 -11.37
CA ASP A 459 -6.84 -18.92 -10.65
C ASP A 459 -6.72 -18.66 -9.16
N SER A 460 -7.67 -19.16 -8.39
CA SER A 460 -7.63 -19.12 -6.94
C SER A 460 -8.04 -20.47 -6.38
N TRP A 461 -7.30 -20.93 -5.38
CA TRP A 461 -7.65 -22.12 -4.62
C TRP A 461 -7.31 -21.92 -3.16
N GLY A 462 -8.00 -22.65 -2.33
CA GLY A 462 -7.78 -22.63 -0.90
C GLY A 462 -8.49 -23.77 -0.22
N ASN A 463 -8.16 -23.93 1.03
CA ASN A 463 -8.82 -24.85 1.93
C ASN A 463 -9.11 -24.11 3.24
N ASN A 464 -10.30 -24.33 3.76
CA ASN A 464 -10.65 -23.92 5.12
C ASN A 464 -10.98 -25.16 5.92
N GLU A 465 -10.23 -25.38 6.99
CA GLU A 465 -10.49 -26.43 7.97
C GLU A 465 -10.87 -25.76 9.28
N SER A 466 -11.96 -26.21 9.89
CA SER A 466 -12.39 -25.65 11.17
C SER A 466 -12.96 -26.71 12.10
N PHE A 467 -12.63 -26.57 13.36
CA PHE A 467 -13.24 -27.28 14.48
C PHE A 467 -14.19 -26.33 15.19
N SER A 468 -15.36 -26.83 15.55
CA SER A 468 -16.37 -26.10 16.30
C SER A 468 -16.94 -26.99 17.39
N LEU A 469 -16.70 -26.62 18.62
CA LEU A 469 -17.28 -27.24 19.80
C LEU A 469 -18.30 -26.28 20.40
N SER A 470 -19.53 -26.68 20.53
CA SER A 470 -20.62 -25.90 21.09
C SER A 470 -21.41 -26.71 22.09
N GLU A 471 -21.60 -26.16 23.28
CA GLU A 471 -22.47 -26.68 24.30
C GLU A 471 -23.48 -25.60 24.71
N THR A 472 -24.77 -25.90 24.60
CA THR A 472 -25.83 -24.99 24.99
C THR A 472 -26.77 -25.68 25.98
N THR A 473 -26.83 -25.17 27.19
CA THR A 473 -27.76 -25.61 28.23
C THR A 473 -29.01 -24.75 28.21
N TYR A 474 -30.17 -25.37 28.11
CA TYR A 474 -31.49 -24.75 28.14
C TYR A 474 -32.14 -24.99 29.49
N PHE A 475 -32.25 -23.98 30.34
CA PHE A 475 -32.79 -24.09 31.70
C PHE A 475 -34.31 -24.22 31.73
N ARG A 476 -34.98 -23.83 30.63
CA ARG A 476 -36.44 -23.94 30.47
C ARG A 476 -36.91 -25.24 29.82
N LEU A 477 -36.01 -25.98 29.21
CA LEU A 477 -36.28 -27.23 28.55
C LEU A 477 -35.70 -28.37 29.37
N LYS A 478 -36.44 -29.49 29.47
CA LYS A 478 -36.00 -30.69 30.18
C LYS A 478 -35.75 -31.83 29.21
N ASP A 479 -34.74 -32.63 29.51
CA ASP A 479 -34.49 -33.89 28.84
C ASP A 479 -35.48 -34.98 29.33
N LYS A 480 -35.35 -36.19 28.77
CA LYS A 480 -36.19 -37.36 29.13
C LYS A 480 -36.03 -37.79 30.61
N ASN A 481 -34.96 -37.35 31.27
CA ASN A 481 -34.63 -37.72 32.66
C ASN A 481 -35.01 -36.58 33.65
N GLY A 482 -35.58 -35.46 33.14
CA GLY A 482 -35.93 -34.29 33.95
C GLY A 482 -34.79 -33.31 34.22
N ASN A 483 -33.60 -33.52 33.67
CA ASN A 483 -32.48 -32.62 33.73
C ASN A 483 -32.64 -31.49 32.72
N ASP A 484 -31.81 -30.44 32.83
CA ASP A 484 -31.75 -29.36 31.82
C ASP A 484 -31.32 -29.94 30.46
N SER A 485 -32.00 -29.53 29.40
CA SER A 485 -31.67 -29.99 28.08
C SER A 485 -30.35 -29.39 27.62
N VAL A 486 -29.40 -30.22 27.24
CA VAL A 486 -28.10 -29.83 26.75
C VAL A 486 -27.97 -30.20 25.28
N LEU A 487 -27.68 -29.20 24.43
CA LEU A 487 -27.32 -29.40 23.04
C LEU A 487 -25.80 -29.35 22.91
N TYR A 488 -25.20 -30.47 22.63
CA TYR A 488 -23.77 -30.61 22.42
C TYR A 488 -23.48 -30.87 20.95
N ARG A 489 -22.50 -30.15 20.37
CA ARG A 489 -22.02 -30.38 19.00
C ARG A 489 -20.50 -30.25 18.97
N ASN A 490 -19.87 -31.23 18.37
CA ASN A 490 -18.43 -31.20 18.08
C ASN A 490 -18.24 -31.53 16.60
N GLN A 491 -17.91 -30.50 15.81
CA GLN A 491 -17.91 -30.62 14.37
C GLN A 491 -16.54 -30.25 13.80
N TYR A 492 -16.13 -30.99 12.79
CA TYR A 492 -15.05 -30.66 11.89
C TYR A 492 -15.61 -30.33 10.50
N LEU A 493 -15.13 -29.24 9.94
CA LEU A 493 -15.51 -28.75 8.63
C LEU A 493 -14.28 -28.68 7.74
N LYS A 494 -14.37 -29.22 6.53
CA LYS A 494 -13.36 -29.10 5.48
C LYS A 494 -13.97 -28.51 4.22
N SER A 495 -13.43 -27.37 3.76
CA SER A 495 -14.02 -26.62 2.63
C SER A 495 -12.97 -26.27 1.59
N PRO A 496 -12.54 -27.22 0.74
CA PRO A 496 -11.67 -26.92 -0.39
C PRO A 496 -12.44 -26.18 -1.48
N GLN A 497 -11.83 -25.11 -1.99
CA GLN A 497 -12.41 -24.26 -3.03
C GLN A 497 -11.40 -24.08 -4.15
N ARG A 498 -11.89 -23.99 -5.39
CA ARG A 498 -11.11 -23.61 -6.56
C ARG A 498 -11.96 -22.82 -7.53
N ASN A 499 -11.43 -21.71 -8.01
CA ASN A 499 -12.03 -20.88 -9.04
C ASN A 499 -10.97 -20.57 -10.09
N ASN A 500 -11.18 -21.01 -11.33
CA ASN A 500 -10.30 -20.73 -12.47
C ASN A 500 -11.11 -20.09 -13.57
N SER A 501 -10.64 -18.97 -14.09
CA SER A 501 -11.28 -18.28 -15.20
C SER A 501 -10.28 -17.83 -16.25
N TRP A 502 -10.70 -17.95 -17.50
CA TRP A 502 -9.98 -17.45 -18.67
C TRP A 502 -10.85 -16.47 -19.43
N ARG A 503 -10.22 -15.45 -19.95
CA ARG A 503 -10.83 -14.53 -20.90
C ARG A 503 -9.86 -14.26 -22.04
N VAL A 504 -10.33 -14.40 -23.27
CA VAL A 504 -9.60 -14.08 -24.49
C VAL A 504 -10.45 -13.09 -25.29
N GLY A 505 -9.90 -11.92 -25.55
CA GLY A 505 -10.57 -10.85 -26.29
C GLY A 505 -9.78 -10.49 -27.55
N LEU A 506 -10.50 -10.39 -28.66
CA LEU A 506 -10.01 -9.84 -29.92
C LEU A 506 -10.75 -8.54 -30.20
N SER A 507 -10.06 -7.49 -30.58
CA SER A 507 -10.68 -6.23 -30.94
C SER A 507 -10.08 -5.69 -32.23
N PHE A 508 -10.97 -5.16 -33.06
CA PHE A 508 -10.60 -4.46 -34.30
C PHE A 508 -11.19 -3.05 -34.25
N THR A 509 -10.37 -2.05 -34.46
CA THR A 509 -10.79 -0.66 -34.47
C THR A 509 -10.42 -0.01 -35.80
N GLN A 510 -11.41 0.59 -36.46
CA GLN A 510 -11.28 1.26 -37.75
C GLN A 510 -11.65 2.75 -37.61
N PRO A 511 -10.71 3.69 -37.74
CA PRO A 511 -11.05 5.11 -37.88
C PRO A 511 -11.77 5.38 -39.20
N VAL A 512 -12.86 6.16 -39.10
CA VAL A 512 -13.63 6.66 -40.24
C VAL A 512 -13.57 8.20 -40.23
N GLY A 513 -12.62 8.74 -40.98
CA GLY A 513 -12.29 10.17 -40.89
C GLY A 513 -11.53 10.53 -39.60
N LYS A 514 -11.64 11.80 -39.15
CA LYS A 514 -10.90 12.30 -37.99
C LYS A 514 -11.64 12.11 -36.65
N LYS A 515 -12.96 12.03 -36.68
CA LYS A 515 -13.83 12.12 -35.48
C LYS A 515 -14.53 10.81 -35.14
N VAL A 516 -14.68 9.89 -36.08
CA VAL A 516 -15.45 8.64 -35.89
C VAL A 516 -14.51 7.44 -35.85
N ARG A 517 -14.79 6.51 -34.95
CA ARG A 517 -14.12 5.21 -34.87
C ARG A 517 -15.16 4.11 -34.73
N LEU A 518 -15.03 3.08 -35.55
CA LEU A 518 -15.79 1.86 -35.46
C LEU A 518 -14.98 0.81 -34.72
N ARG A 519 -15.63 0.10 -33.80
CA ARG A 519 -14.98 -0.99 -33.06
C ARG A 519 -15.81 -2.24 -33.13
N VAL A 520 -15.17 -3.36 -33.40
CA VAL A 520 -15.72 -4.70 -33.23
C VAL A 520 -14.85 -5.43 -32.21
N ALA A 521 -15.46 -5.98 -31.19
CA ALA A 521 -14.75 -6.75 -30.18
C ALA A 521 -15.49 -8.06 -29.89
N TYR A 522 -14.74 -9.14 -29.88
CA TYR A 522 -15.22 -10.46 -29.48
C TYR A 522 -14.46 -10.92 -28.26
N ASN A 523 -15.18 -11.35 -27.22
CA ASN A 523 -14.62 -11.91 -26.01
C ASN A 523 -15.16 -13.33 -25.79
N TRP A 524 -14.25 -14.25 -25.62
CA TRP A 524 -14.54 -15.56 -25.08
C TRP A 524 -14.12 -15.63 -23.62
N SER A 525 -14.96 -16.22 -22.78
CA SER A 525 -14.65 -16.45 -21.38
C SER A 525 -15.07 -17.85 -20.96
N THR A 526 -14.30 -18.44 -20.06
CA THR A 526 -14.70 -19.67 -19.37
C THR A 526 -14.38 -19.52 -17.90
N ARG A 527 -15.26 -20.06 -17.07
CA ARG A 527 -15.09 -20.09 -15.62
C ARG A 527 -15.39 -21.47 -15.11
N TYR A 528 -14.50 -21.99 -14.32
CA TYR A 528 -14.65 -23.21 -13.56
C TYR A 528 -14.65 -22.88 -12.07
N GLU A 529 -15.69 -23.30 -11.37
CA GLU A 529 -15.80 -23.18 -9.91
C GLU A 529 -16.03 -24.55 -9.30
N ARG A 530 -15.30 -24.81 -8.24
CA ARG A 530 -15.52 -25.93 -7.34
C ARG A 530 -15.55 -25.38 -5.92
N SER A 531 -16.62 -25.68 -5.22
CA SER A 531 -16.78 -25.37 -3.79
C SER A 531 -17.35 -26.59 -3.11
N ASN A 532 -16.55 -27.19 -2.25
CA ASN A 532 -16.98 -28.30 -1.42
C ASN A 532 -17.06 -27.85 0.02
N ARG A 533 -18.00 -28.39 0.76
CA ARG A 533 -18.11 -28.30 2.19
C ARG A 533 -18.41 -29.70 2.72
N ASP A 534 -17.46 -30.32 3.37
CA ASP A 534 -17.61 -31.62 4.00
C ASP A 534 -17.65 -31.39 5.52
N THR A 535 -18.75 -31.79 6.17
CA THR A 535 -18.98 -31.59 7.61
C THR A 535 -18.98 -32.97 8.29
N TYR A 536 -18.27 -33.05 9.38
CA TYR A 536 -18.13 -34.24 10.18
C TYR A 536 -18.56 -33.97 11.62
N GLU A 537 -19.44 -34.79 12.16
CA GLU A 537 -19.86 -34.77 13.57
C GLU A 537 -18.95 -35.68 14.37
N LEU A 538 -18.22 -35.12 15.31
CA LEU A 538 -17.19 -35.82 16.09
C LEU A 538 -17.69 -36.28 17.47
N SER A 539 -18.85 -35.81 17.93
CA SER A 539 -19.35 -36.03 19.29
C SER A 539 -19.58 -37.49 19.63
N SER A 540 -19.77 -38.35 18.61
CA SER A 540 -19.93 -39.79 18.80
C SER A 540 -18.62 -40.60 18.67
N LEU A 541 -17.55 -39.96 18.17
CA LEU A 541 -16.30 -40.65 17.80
C LEU A 541 -15.14 -40.38 18.76
N ALA A 542 -15.17 -39.25 19.44
CA ALA A 542 -14.10 -38.82 20.33
C ALA A 542 -14.59 -38.78 21.77
N SER A 543 -13.72 -39.11 22.74
CA SER A 543 -13.92 -38.63 24.09
C SER A 543 -14.05 -37.11 24.02
N SER A 544 -15.04 -36.52 24.72
CA SER A 544 -15.40 -35.11 24.73
C SER A 544 -14.25 -34.14 25.06
N ASP A 545 -13.08 -34.65 25.37
CA ASP A 545 -11.92 -33.89 25.85
C ASP A 545 -10.94 -33.52 24.76
N ILE A 546 -11.12 -34.04 23.52
CA ILE A 546 -10.22 -33.73 22.39
C ILE A 546 -10.87 -32.69 21.49
N TYR A 547 -10.42 -31.46 21.64
CA TYR A 547 -10.81 -30.34 20.77
C TYR A 547 -9.64 -29.91 19.86
N GLY A 548 -9.92 -29.80 18.55
CA GLY A 548 -8.94 -29.31 17.58
C GLY A 548 -8.01 -30.38 17.01
N GLU A 549 -8.25 -31.66 17.30
CA GLU A 549 -7.57 -32.83 16.74
C GLU A 549 -8.59 -33.75 16.07
N LEU A 550 -8.19 -34.40 14.97
CA LEU A 550 -9.03 -35.38 14.29
C LEU A 550 -8.81 -36.76 14.90
N PRO A 551 -9.87 -37.41 15.45
CA PRO A 551 -9.77 -38.77 15.91
C PRO A 551 -9.56 -39.73 14.72
N SER A 552 -8.96 -40.89 14.98
CA SER A 552 -8.84 -41.93 13.98
C SER A 552 -10.23 -42.38 13.51
N GLY A 553 -10.44 -42.44 12.20
CA GLY A 553 -11.73 -42.82 11.61
C GLY A 553 -12.79 -41.71 11.64
N TYR A 554 -12.42 -40.45 11.77
CA TYR A 554 -13.32 -39.29 11.79
C TYR A 554 -14.26 -39.24 10.56
N GLU A 555 -13.87 -39.85 9.45
CA GLU A 555 -14.66 -39.94 8.22
C GLU A 555 -16.02 -40.62 8.45
N ALA A 556 -16.13 -41.48 9.44
CA ALA A 556 -17.39 -42.12 9.82
C ALA A 556 -18.43 -41.11 10.36
N GLY A 557 -17.97 -39.95 10.84
CA GLY A 557 -18.82 -38.87 11.30
C GLY A 557 -19.34 -37.96 10.18
N TYR A 558 -19.17 -38.30 8.90
CA TYR A 558 -19.65 -37.48 7.78
C TYR A 558 -21.16 -37.25 7.83
N VAL A 559 -21.58 -35.99 7.70
CA VAL A 559 -22.97 -35.58 7.76
C VAL A 559 -23.40 -34.99 6.40
N ASP A 560 -24.11 -35.80 5.61
CA ASP A 560 -24.52 -35.43 4.26
C ASP A 560 -25.44 -34.20 4.24
N SER A 561 -26.39 -34.10 5.18
CA SER A 561 -27.33 -32.97 5.28
C SER A 561 -26.67 -31.62 5.61
N LEU A 562 -25.47 -31.61 6.15
CA LEU A 562 -24.66 -30.42 6.46
C LEU A 562 -23.52 -30.22 5.47
N SER A 563 -23.37 -31.12 4.51
CA SER A 563 -22.32 -31.13 3.50
C SER A 563 -22.87 -30.67 2.15
N ASN A 564 -22.05 -30.04 1.36
CA ASN A 564 -22.43 -29.62 0.02
C ASN A 564 -21.22 -29.69 -0.92
N ARG A 565 -21.45 -30.15 -2.13
CA ARG A 565 -20.43 -30.20 -3.20
C ARG A 565 -20.98 -29.57 -4.44
N SER A 566 -20.37 -28.45 -4.84
CA SER A 566 -20.79 -27.70 -6.01
C SER A 566 -19.67 -27.65 -7.05
N HIS A 567 -20.02 -27.95 -8.28
CA HIS A 567 -19.19 -27.79 -9.46
C HIS A 567 -19.94 -26.97 -10.48
N SER A 568 -19.35 -25.90 -10.93
CA SER A 568 -19.94 -25.06 -11.97
C SER A 568 -18.93 -24.83 -13.08
N ARG A 569 -19.37 -24.90 -14.32
CA ARG A 569 -18.59 -24.47 -15.47
C ARG A 569 -19.47 -23.62 -16.36
N SER A 570 -19.03 -22.41 -16.65
CA SER A 570 -19.71 -21.51 -17.57
C SER A 570 -18.77 -21.11 -18.70
N ASN A 571 -19.32 -21.00 -19.91
CA ASN A 571 -18.64 -20.43 -21.05
C ASN A 571 -19.49 -19.24 -21.52
N GLY A 572 -18.83 -18.16 -21.87
CA GLY A 572 -19.47 -16.95 -22.35
C GLY A 572 -18.83 -16.49 -23.64
N HIS A 573 -19.67 -16.00 -24.54
CA HIS A 573 -19.28 -15.35 -25.77
C HIS A 573 -19.92 -13.97 -25.78
N ASP A 574 -19.15 -12.95 -26.06
CA ASP A 574 -19.61 -11.58 -26.11
C ASP A 574 -19.10 -10.94 -27.40
N LEU A 575 -20.02 -10.50 -28.24
CA LEU A 575 -19.73 -9.74 -29.45
C LEU A 575 -20.24 -8.32 -29.27
N ASN A 576 -19.35 -7.36 -29.33
CA ASN A 576 -19.67 -5.95 -29.19
C ASN A 576 -19.28 -5.18 -30.45
N VAL A 577 -20.24 -4.43 -31.00
CA VAL A 577 -20.01 -3.51 -32.12
C VAL A 577 -20.33 -2.10 -31.63
N GLY A 578 -19.38 -1.20 -31.75
CA GLY A 578 -19.51 0.15 -31.23
C GLY A 578 -19.06 1.22 -32.21
N VAL A 579 -19.65 2.38 -32.06
CA VAL A 579 -19.29 3.62 -32.75
C VAL A 579 -18.90 4.64 -31.71
N ASN A 580 -17.73 5.19 -31.86
CA ASN A 580 -17.22 6.29 -31.02
C ASN A 580 -17.07 7.54 -31.90
N TYR A 581 -17.71 8.60 -31.49
CA TYR A 581 -17.50 9.95 -32.03
C TYR A 581 -16.82 10.80 -30.97
N SER A 582 -15.77 11.51 -31.33
CA SER A 582 -15.06 12.40 -30.42
C SER A 582 -14.52 13.62 -31.18
N ASP A 583 -14.86 14.81 -30.72
CA ASP A 583 -14.23 16.08 -31.11
C ASP A 583 -13.90 16.90 -29.86
N ASP A 584 -13.49 18.17 -30.06
CA ASP A 584 -13.07 19.06 -28.97
C ASP A 584 -14.19 19.41 -27.99
N THR A 585 -15.46 19.22 -28.37
CA THR A 585 -16.63 19.64 -27.60
C THR A 585 -17.50 18.45 -27.18
N TRP A 586 -17.62 17.43 -28.04
CA TRP A 586 -18.54 16.34 -27.86
C TRP A 586 -17.85 14.98 -27.92
N MET A 587 -18.28 14.11 -27.02
CA MET A 587 -17.93 12.69 -27.04
C MET A 587 -19.22 11.86 -26.99
N PHE A 588 -19.39 10.98 -27.96
CA PHE A 588 -20.54 10.09 -28.04
C PHE A 588 -20.08 8.66 -28.29
N ASN A 589 -20.58 7.75 -27.48
CA ASN A 589 -20.36 6.30 -27.61
C ASN A 589 -21.69 5.59 -27.74
N ALA A 590 -21.83 4.79 -28.76
CA ALA A 590 -22.94 3.85 -28.89
C ALA A 590 -22.38 2.45 -29.13
N SER A 591 -22.89 1.46 -28.44
CA SER A 591 -22.49 0.07 -28.63
C SER A 591 -23.70 -0.86 -28.55
N LEU A 592 -23.65 -1.91 -29.35
CA LEU A 592 -24.58 -3.03 -29.31
C LEU A 592 -23.78 -4.27 -28.93
N GLY A 593 -24.16 -4.92 -27.85
CA GLY A 593 -23.58 -6.18 -27.38
C GLY A 593 -24.56 -7.31 -27.55
N VAL A 594 -24.09 -8.46 -27.99
CA VAL A 594 -24.83 -9.73 -28.02
C VAL A 594 -24.07 -10.74 -27.19
N THR A 595 -24.74 -11.24 -26.16
CA THR A 595 -24.21 -12.28 -25.27
C THR A 595 -25.15 -13.49 -25.43
N PRO A 596 -24.80 -14.47 -26.26
CA PRO A 596 -25.61 -15.68 -26.47
C PRO A 596 -25.61 -16.61 -25.28
#